data_390003e8fd341ded1b1d4ea7b35cc513
#
_entry.id   390003e8fd341ded1b1d4ea7b35cc513
#
_cell.length_a   1.000
_cell.length_b   1.000
_cell.length_c   1.000
_cell.angle_alpha   90.00
_cell.angle_beta   90.00
_cell.angle_gamma   90.00
#
_symmetry.space_group_name_H-M   'P 1'
#
loop_
_entity.id
_entity.type
_entity.pdbx_description
1 polymer ?
#
loop_
_entity_poly.entity_id
_entity_poly.type
_entity_poly.pdbx_seq_one_letter_code
_entity_poly.pdbx_strand_id
1 'polypeptide(L)'
;MKMIDASGIGPFRITSDGDARDVHDIHELLKEYNLRHREASQSVPVGVFLEDETGQKLAGLTGETFGNWLCIQYLFISEQLRGQRIGSKLLEAAEAEAKKRGCKYAFVDTFSFQAPAFYKNHGYREVFTLEEYPYTGKRHYYTKKLF
;
A
#
# COMPACT_ATOMS: atom_id res chain seq x y z
N MET A 1 17.09 -16.69 25.54
CA MET A 1 15.72 -16.30 25.91
C MET A 1 15.74 -15.64 27.29
N LYS A 2 15.20 -14.45 27.37
CA LYS A 2 15.22 -13.67 28.60
C LYS A 2 13.84 -13.67 29.26
N MET A 3 13.78 -14.03 30.52
CA MET A 3 12.54 -13.97 31.33
C MET A 3 12.42 -12.59 31.93
N ILE A 4 11.23 -12.01 31.84
CA ILE A 4 10.90 -10.71 32.42
C ILE A 4 9.68 -10.90 33.33
N ASP A 5 9.71 -10.30 34.50
CA ASP A 5 8.58 -10.31 35.40
C ASP A 5 7.93 -8.94 35.43
N ALA A 6 6.65 -8.89 35.08
CA ALA A 6 5.85 -7.68 35.09
C ALA A 6 4.74 -7.85 36.11
N SER A 7 4.54 -6.82 36.91
CA SER A 7 3.54 -6.86 37.99
C SER A 7 2.15 -7.23 37.47
N GLY A 8 1.55 -8.27 38.01
CA GLY A 8 0.20 -8.70 37.70
C GLY A 8 0.06 -9.67 36.56
N ILE A 9 1.12 -9.96 35.80
CA ILE A 9 1.07 -10.84 34.64
C ILE A 9 1.81 -12.16 34.87
N GLY A 10 2.77 -12.19 35.77
CA GLY A 10 3.64 -13.34 36.02
C GLY A 10 4.84 -13.32 35.08
N PRO A 11 5.72 -14.33 35.14
CA PRO A 11 6.93 -14.33 34.32
C PRO A 11 6.60 -14.51 32.81
N PHE A 12 7.33 -13.80 31.98
CA PHE A 12 7.22 -13.94 30.53
C PHE A 12 8.61 -13.82 29.89
N ARG A 13 8.70 -14.23 28.63
CA ARG A 13 9.97 -14.26 27.90
C ARG A 13 9.86 -13.49 26.59
N ILE A 14 11.00 -13.00 26.14
CA ILE A 14 11.12 -12.37 24.82
C ILE A 14 11.87 -13.34 23.90
N THR A 15 11.32 -13.61 22.74
CA THR A 15 11.96 -14.43 21.71
C THR A 15 12.12 -13.62 20.43
N SER A 16 13.10 -14.00 19.61
CA SER A 16 13.36 -13.34 18.34
C SER A 16 13.37 -14.31 17.15
N ASP A 17 12.93 -15.52 17.35
CA ASP A 17 12.92 -16.60 16.37
C ASP A 17 11.52 -16.92 15.84
N GLY A 18 10.63 -15.92 15.84
CA GLY A 18 9.24 -16.09 15.39
C GLY A 18 9.14 -16.45 13.92
N ASP A 19 8.17 -17.30 13.61
CA ASP A 19 7.86 -17.74 12.26
C ASP A 19 6.65 -16.97 11.68
N ALA A 20 6.18 -17.37 10.49
CA ALA A 20 5.06 -16.73 9.83
C ALA A 20 3.76 -16.79 10.64
N ARG A 21 3.56 -17.86 11.42
CA ARG A 21 2.38 -18.00 12.27
C ARG A 21 2.43 -16.96 13.40
N ASP A 22 3.59 -16.79 14.01
CA ASP A 22 3.78 -15.80 15.07
C ASP A 22 3.51 -14.39 14.55
N VAL A 23 3.99 -14.08 13.34
CA VAL A 23 3.73 -12.80 12.68
C VAL A 23 2.22 -12.61 12.45
N HIS A 24 1.54 -13.65 11.98
CA HIS A 24 0.09 -13.62 11.76
C HIS A 24 -0.67 -13.39 13.07
N ASP A 25 -0.25 -14.04 14.14
CA ASP A 25 -0.91 -13.89 15.45
C ASP A 25 -0.87 -12.43 15.92
N ILE A 26 0.27 -11.78 15.79
CA ILE A 26 0.39 -10.35 16.15
C ILE A 26 -0.49 -9.48 15.25
N HIS A 27 -0.52 -9.77 13.95
CA HIS A 27 -1.37 -9.05 13.02
C HIS A 27 -2.85 -9.13 13.43
N GLU A 28 -3.32 -10.33 13.78
CA GLU A 28 -4.71 -10.53 14.19
C GLU A 28 -5.02 -9.83 15.53
N LEU A 29 -4.10 -9.91 16.50
CA LEU A 29 -4.28 -9.23 17.80
C LEU A 29 -4.36 -7.72 17.63
N LEU A 30 -3.49 -7.15 16.80
CA LEU A 30 -3.50 -5.72 16.53
C LEU A 30 -4.76 -5.30 15.78
N LYS A 31 -5.19 -6.11 14.82
CA LYS A 31 -6.41 -5.86 14.05
C LYS A 31 -7.62 -5.79 14.99
N GLU A 32 -7.73 -6.71 15.92
CA GLU A 32 -8.81 -6.74 16.91
C GLU A 32 -8.79 -5.48 17.79
N TYR A 33 -7.59 -5.10 18.26
CA TYR A 33 -7.43 -3.87 19.03
C TYR A 33 -7.85 -2.64 18.23
N ASN A 34 -7.38 -2.56 16.97
CA ASN A 34 -7.65 -1.41 16.10
C ASN A 34 -9.13 -1.26 15.77
N LEU A 35 -9.87 -2.35 15.63
CA LEU A 35 -11.31 -2.31 15.36
C LEU A 35 -12.08 -1.53 16.42
N ARG A 36 -11.59 -1.49 17.65
CA ARG A 36 -12.26 -0.80 18.75
C ARG A 36 -11.89 0.68 18.85
N HIS A 37 -10.83 1.12 18.16
CA HIS A 37 -10.26 2.46 18.34
C HIS A 37 -10.16 3.31 17.08
N ARG A 38 -10.21 2.70 15.90
CA ARG A 38 -10.03 3.43 14.65
C ARG A 38 -11.28 4.20 14.23
N GLU A 39 -11.07 5.33 13.58
CA GLU A 39 -12.16 6.19 13.10
C GLU A 39 -12.92 5.59 11.92
N ALA A 40 -12.23 4.89 11.03
CA ALA A 40 -12.84 4.26 9.87
C ALA A 40 -13.11 2.79 10.16
N SER A 41 -14.26 2.29 9.70
CA SER A 41 -14.72 0.94 10.02
C SER A 41 -13.85 -0.14 9.39
N GLN A 42 -13.36 0.06 8.16
CA GLN A 42 -12.56 -0.93 7.47
C GLN A 42 -11.87 -0.34 6.24
N SER A 43 -10.82 -1.00 5.78
CA SER A 43 -10.25 -0.72 4.48
C SER A 43 -10.99 -1.54 3.43
N VAL A 44 -11.14 -0.98 2.24
CA VAL A 44 -11.87 -1.61 1.13
C VAL A 44 -10.93 -1.72 -0.07
N PRO A 45 -10.74 -2.93 -0.62
CA PRO A 45 -9.85 -3.11 -1.76
C PRO A 45 -10.28 -2.30 -2.99
N VAL A 46 -9.28 -1.85 -3.76
CA VAL A 46 -9.46 -1.25 -5.08
C VAL A 46 -8.63 -2.08 -6.06
N GLY A 47 -9.24 -2.46 -7.18
CA GLY A 47 -8.54 -3.15 -8.24
C GLY A 47 -9.03 -2.68 -9.58
N VAL A 48 -8.12 -2.31 -10.47
CA VAL A 48 -8.43 -1.91 -11.85
C VAL A 48 -7.51 -2.72 -12.75
N PHE A 49 -8.08 -3.45 -13.71
CA PHE A 49 -7.32 -4.42 -14.49
C PHE A 49 -7.58 -4.28 -15.97
N LEU A 50 -6.58 -4.65 -16.77
CA LEU A 50 -6.70 -4.89 -18.18
C LEU A 50 -6.48 -6.37 -18.42
N GLU A 51 -7.46 -7.04 -19.01
CA GLU A 51 -7.42 -8.48 -19.25
C GLU A 51 -7.54 -8.79 -20.72
N ASP A 52 -6.96 -9.91 -21.16
CA ASP A 52 -7.17 -10.42 -22.50
C ASP A 52 -8.48 -11.23 -22.57
N GLU A 53 -8.78 -11.81 -23.74
CA GLU A 53 -10.00 -12.56 -23.96
C GLU A 53 -10.13 -13.80 -23.05
N THR A 54 -9.01 -14.32 -22.56
CA THR A 54 -8.99 -15.50 -21.69
C THR A 54 -9.11 -15.14 -20.19
N GLY A 55 -9.12 -13.85 -19.87
CA GLY A 55 -9.14 -13.40 -18.50
C GLY A 55 -7.75 -13.25 -17.86
N GLN A 56 -6.69 -13.41 -18.66
CA GLN A 56 -5.33 -13.22 -18.15
C GLN A 56 -5.07 -11.73 -17.93
N LYS A 57 -4.50 -11.41 -16.77
CA LYS A 57 -4.14 -10.03 -16.43
C LYS A 57 -2.94 -9.58 -17.25
N LEU A 58 -3.10 -8.47 -17.98
CA LEU A 58 -2.04 -7.85 -18.76
C LEU A 58 -1.49 -6.60 -18.09
N ALA A 59 -2.30 -5.97 -17.27
CA ALA A 59 -1.91 -4.81 -16.49
C ALA A 59 -2.88 -4.68 -15.33
N GLY A 60 -2.48 -3.96 -14.29
CA GLY A 60 -3.37 -3.73 -13.17
C GLY A 60 -2.80 -2.79 -12.15
N LEU A 61 -3.70 -2.17 -11.41
CA LEU A 61 -3.40 -1.35 -10.26
C LEU A 61 -4.25 -1.86 -9.11
N THR A 62 -3.60 -2.13 -7.99
CA THR A 62 -4.30 -2.54 -6.78
C THR A 62 -3.94 -1.63 -5.62
N GLY A 63 -4.84 -1.54 -4.68
CA GLY A 63 -4.67 -0.76 -3.48
C GLY A 63 -5.86 -0.93 -2.58
N GLU A 64 -6.06 0.04 -1.72
CA GLU A 64 -7.23 0.06 -0.84
C GLU A 64 -7.60 1.48 -0.48
N THR A 65 -8.85 1.68 -0.11
CA THR A 65 -9.29 2.94 0.47
C THR A 65 -9.55 2.76 1.95
N PHE A 66 -9.14 3.73 2.73
CA PHE A 66 -9.34 3.75 4.18
C PHE A 66 -9.57 5.19 4.61
N GLY A 67 -10.80 5.49 5.03
CA GLY A 67 -11.17 6.85 5.37
C GLY A 67 -10.95 7.81 4.21
N ASN A 68 -10.17 8.85 4.43
CA ASN A 68 -9.90 9.90 3.43
C ASN A 68 -8.87 9.50 2.37
N TRP A 69 -8.26 8.33 2.47
CA TRP A 69 -7.08 8.01 1.69
C TRP A 69 -7.25 6.80 0.78
N LEU A 70 -6.75 6.95 -0.45
CA LEU A 70 -6.45 5.85 -1.36
C LEU A 70 -4.99 5.49 -1.17
N CYS A 71 -4.70 4.24 -0.82
CA CYS A 71 -3.34 3.73 -0.77
C CYS A 71 -3.11 2.85 -2.00
N ILE A 72 -2.25 3.31 -2.91
CA ILE A 72 -1.87 2.53 -4.08
C ILE A 72 -0.76 1.58 -3.66
N GLN A 73 -0.96 0.28 -3.88
CA GLN A 73 -0.02 -0.75 -3.44
C GLN A 73 0.82 -1.29 -4.60
N TYR A 74 0.17 -1.68 -5.70
CA TYR A 74 0.88 -2.28 -6.83
C TYR A 74 0.37 -1.70 -8.14
N LEU A 75 1.29 -1.41 -9.05
CA LEU A 75 0.98 -1.04 -10.43
C LEU A 75 1.90 -1.83 -11.34
N PHE A 76 1.31 -2.63 -12.22
CA PHE A 76 2.05 -3.43 -13.17
C PHE A 76 1.48 -3.27 -14.58
N ILE A 77 2.36 -3.13 -15.56
CA ILE A 77 2.00 -3.08 -16.97
C ILE A 77 2.91 -4.06 -17.71
N SER A 78 2.33 -4.99 -18.45
CA SER A 78 3.14 -5.93 -19.22
C SER A 78 3.96 -5.17 -20.27
N GLU A 79 5.13 -5.70 -20.57
CA GLU A 79 6.11 -5.01 -21.40
C GLU A 79 5.57 -4.60 -22.75
N GLN A 80 4.77 -5.47 -23.40
CA GLN A 80 4.18 -5.21 -24.70
C GLN A 80 3.16 -4.08 -24.72
N LEU A 81 2.64 -3.69 -23.56
CA LEU A 81 1.64 -2.63 -23.44
C LEU A 81 2.22 -1.29 -23.00
N ARG A 82 3.51 -1.23 -22.75
CA ARG A 82 4.16 0.01 -22.32
C ARG A 82 4.15 1.04 -23.45
N GLY A 83 4.10 2.31 -23.08
CA GLY A 83 4.07 3.40 -24.05
C GLY A 83 2.69 3.71 -24.63
N GLN A 84 1.62 3.05 -24.16
CA GLN A 84 0.26 3.25 -24.64
C GLN A 84 -0.63 3.96 -23.63
N ARG A 85 -0.05 4.56 -22.60
CA ARG A 85 -0.76 5.30 -21.55
C ARG A 85 -1.71 4.43 -20.73
N ILE A 86 -1.46 3.14 -20.68
CA ILE A 86 -2.30 2.20 -19.90
C ILE A 86 -2.20 2.52 -18.40
N GLY A 87 -0.99 2.80 -17.91
CA GLY A 87 -0.78 3.18 -16.50
C GLY A 87 -1.59 4.41 -16.11
N SER A 88 -1.64 5.42 -16.98
CA SER A 88 -2.43 6.62 -16.74
C SER A 88 -3.91 6.30 -16.62
N LYS A 89 -4.43 5.45 -17.50
CA LYS A 89 -5.84 5.04 -17.48
C LYS A 89 -6.18 4.27 -16.21
N LEU A 90 -5.30 3.37 -15.79
CA LEU A 90 -5.50 2.60 -14.55
C LEU A 90 -5.49 3.52 -13.33
N LEU A 91 -4.54 4.45 -13.27
CA LEU A 91 -4.44 5.39 -12.18
C LEU A 91 -5.67 6.30 -12.10
N GLU A 92 -6.10 6.84 -13.23
CA GLU A 92 -7.29 7.69 -13.31
C GLU A 92 -8.55 6.93 -12.85
N ALA A 93 -8.69 5.67 -13.25
CA ALA A 93 -9.83 4.85 -12.83
C ALA A 93 -9.81 4.58 -11.32
N ALA A 94 -8.64 4.29 -10.76
CA ALA A 94 -8.51 4.07 -9.32
C ALA A 94 -8.82 5.35 -8.53
N GLU A 95 -8.34 6.49 -9.01
CA GLU A 95 -8.63 7.78 -8.37
C GLU A 95 -10.12 8.13 -8.44
N ALA A 96 -10.76 7.85 -9.57
CA ALA A 96 -12.19 8.08 -9.73
C ALA A 96 -13.00 7.22 -8.74
N GLU A 97 -12.63 5.94 -8.60
CA GLU A 97 -13.28 5.06 -7.64
C GLU A 97 -13.07 5.55 -6.20
N ALA A 98 -11.86 5.99 -5.87
CA ALA A 98 -11.57 6.53 -4.55
C ALA A 98 -12.43 7.77 -4.24
N LYS A 99 -12.59 8.66 -5.21
CA LYS A 99 -13.46 9.84 -5.05
C LYS A 99 -14.91 9.44 -4.80
N LYS A 100 -15.41 8.42 -5.52
CA LYS A 100 -16.76 7.89 -5.28
C LYS A 100 -16.93 7.40 -3.85
N ARG A 101 -15.89 6.86 -3.26
CA ARG A 101 -15.89 6.37 -1.89
C ARG A 101 -15.65 7.47 -0.86
N GLY A 102 -15.48 8.71 -1.29
CA GLY A 102 -15.29 9.86 -0.41
C GLY A 102 -13.83 10.16 -0.05
N CYS A 103 -12.87 9.54 -0.71
CA CYS A 103 -11.46 9.80 -0.46
C CYS A 103 -11.08 11.20 -0.96
N LYS A 104 -10.25 11.87 -0.19
CA LYS A 104 -9.76 13.21 -0.48
C LYS A 104 -8.32 13.19 -0.99
N TYR A 105 -7.58 12.14 -0.69
CA TYR A 105 -6.15 12.05 -0.94
C TYR A 105 -5.76 10.66 -1.43
N ALA A 106 -4.59 10.60 -2.07
CA ALA A 106 -3.97 9.33 -2.42
C ALA A 106 -2.51 9.36 -2.02
N PHE A 107 -1.96 8.19 -1.71
CA PHE A 107 -0.52 8.08 -1.52
C PHE A 107 0.00 6.79 -2.14
N VAL A 108 1.29 6.83 -2.48
CA VAL A 108 1.98 5.69 -3.06
C VAL A 108 3.46 5.77 -2.69
N ASP A 109 4.10 4.62 -2.55
CA ASP A 109 5.55 4.59 -2.48
C ASP A 109 6.10 3.80 -3.66
N THR A 110 7.28 4.20 -4.13
CA THR A 110 7.92 3.59 -5.28
C THR A 110 9.44 3.63 -5.13
N PHE A 111 10.10 2.59 -5.63
CA PHE A 111 11.57 2.55 -5.64
C PHE A 111 12.11 3.32 -6.84
N SER A 112 13.36 3.77 -6.72
CA SER A 112 14.03 4.50 -7.81
C SER A 112 14.09 3.74 -9.12
N PHE A 113 14.16 2.41 -9.07
CA PHE A 113 14.20 1.58 -10.28
C PHE A 113 12.81 1.38 -10.92
N GLN A 114 11.75 1.78 -10.25
CA GLN A 114 10.37 1.64 -10.77
C GLN A 114 10.02 2.85 -11.63
N ALA A 115 9.09 3.69 -11.20
CA ALA A 115 8.66 4.80 -12.05
C ALA A 115 8.27 6.05 -11.23
N PRO A 116 9.22 6.65 -10.51
CA PRO A 116 8.87 7.85 -9.72
C PRO A 116 8.36 9.00 -10.58
N ALA A 117 8.92 9.19 -11.79
CA ALA A 117 8.48 10.26 -12.68
C ALA A 117 7.02 10.09 -13.14
N PHE A 118 6.55 8.85 -13.24
CA PHE A 118 5.15 8.58 -13.62
C PHE A 118 4.17 9.25 -12.64
N TYR A 119 4.41 9.09 -11.35
CA TYR A 119 3.52 9.66 -10.34
C TYR A 119 3.62 11.19 -10.31
N LYS A 120 4.82 11.73 -10.47
CA LYS A 120 5.01 13.19 -10.54
C LYS A 120 4.23 13.78 -11.71
N ASN A 121 4.24 13.10 -12.86
CA ASN A 121 3.52 13.55 -14.05
C ASN A 121 2.00 13.49 -13.88
N HIS A 122 1.52 12.79 -12.85
CA HIS A 122 0.08 12.68 -12.56
C HIS A 122 -0.33 13.49 -11.35
N GLY A 123 0.49 14.47 -10.97
CA GLY A 123 0.14 15.40 -9.91
C GLY A 123 0.51 14.95 -8.49
N TYR A 124 1.27 13.87 -8.38
CA TYR A 124 1.77 13.41 -7.09
C TYR A 124 3.01 14.21 -6.71
N ARG A 125 3.08 14.57 -5.44
CA ARG A 125 4.20 15.33 -4.89
C ARG A 125 4.97 14.45 -3.91
N GLU A 126 6.31 14.48 -4.03
CA GLU A 126 7.17 13.77 -3.12
C GLU A 126 7.13 14.41 -1.74
N VAL A 127 6.85 13.63 -0.72
CA VAL A 127 6.75 14.12 0.65
C VAL A 127 7.94 13.71 1.50
N PHE A 128 8.55 12.57 1.20
CA PHE A 128 9.86 12.21 1.74
C PHE A 128 10.44 11.05 0.96
N THR A 129 11.74 10.78 1.22
CA THR A 129 12.47 9.72 0.54
C THR A 129 13.38 9.01 1.54
N LEU A 130 13.37 7.68 1.49
CA LEU A 130 14.32 6.87 2.23
C LEU A 130 15.56 6.67 1.36
N GLU A 131 16.70 7.05 1.89
CA GLU A 131 17.98 6.85 1.25
C GLU A 131 18.52 5.44 1.56
N GLU A 132 19.46 4.98 0.76
CA GLU A 132 20.12 3.68 0.97
C GLU A 132 19.11 2.54 1.14
N TYR A 133 18.10 2.48 0.28
CA TYR A 133 17.02 1.53 0.36
C TYR A 133 16.94 0.70 -0.93
N PRO A 134 17.02 -0.66 -0.86
CA PRO A 134 17.44 -1.43 0.31
C PRO A 134 18.94 -1.26 0.64
N TYR A 135 19.79 -0.97 -0.34
CA TYR A 135 21.22 -0.71 -0.12
C TYR A 135 21.68 0.61 -0.73
N THR A 136 21.60 0.75 -2.05
CA THR A 136 22.11 1.92 -2.77
C THR A 136 21.04 2.74 -3.47
N GLY A 137 19.80 2.25 -3.46
CA GLY A 137 18.68 2.94 -4.08
C GLY A 137 17.94 3.84 -3.12
N LYS A 138 16.73 4.21 -3.52
CA LYS A 138 15.86 5.06 -2.73
C LYS A 138 14.43 4.52 -2.78
N ARG A 139 13.68 4.83 -1.75
CA ARG A 139 12.23 4.58 -1.72
C ARG A 139 11.54 5.92 -1.54
N HIS A 140 10.73 6.30 -2.53
CA HIS A 140 10.06 7.60 -2.59
C HIS A 140 8.62 7.48 -2.16
N TYR A 141 8.13 8.45 -1.40
CA TYR A 141 6.74 8.51 -0.94
C TYR A 141 6.08 9.75 -1.52
N TYR A 142 4.94 9.55 -2.18
CA TYR A 142 4.20 10.59 -2.87
C TYR A 142 2.77 10.70 -2.35
N THR A 143 2.25 11.92 -2.35
CA THR A 143 0.84 12.14 -2.06
C THR A 143 0.21 13.02 -3.13
N LYS A 144 -1.10 12.91 -3.26
CA LYS A 144 -1.89 13.71 -4.18
C LYS A 144 -3.21 14.08 -3.55
N LYS A 145 -3.66 15.29 -3.82
CA LYS A 145 -4.99 15.76 -3.47
C LYS A 145 -5.93 15.38 -4.60
N LEU A 146 -7.04 14.71 -4.29
CA LEU A 146 -7.94 14.19 -5.31
C LEU A 146 -9.06 15.15 -5.74
N PHE A 147 -9.12 16.32 -5.12
CA PHE A 147 -10.18 17.30 -5.43
C PHE A 147 -9.61 18.70 -5.59
#